data_2a975a132ac819aeb1691396fccfe4ca
#
_entry.id   2a975a132ac819aeb1691396fccfe4ca
#
_cell.length_a   1.000
_cell.length_b   1.000
_cell.length_c   1.000
_cell.angle_alpha   90.00
_cell.angle_beta   90.00
_cell.angle_gamma   90.00
#
_symmetry.space_group_name_H-M   'P 1'
#
loop_
_entity.id
_entity.type
_entity.pdbx_description
1 polymer ?
#
loop_
_entity_poly.entity_id
_entity_poly.type
_entity_poly.pdbx_seq_one_letter_code
_entity_poly.pdbx_strand_id
1 'polypeptide(L)'
;MPAEEIILDLKNLQLPDIEALQLPDVISIYESLRPIMPTPRTVTPTNLPRLVDVLPEVDALILDGYGVINVGDGPVTGIEELCEQAARRHVPIIVLTNGASFGAEMAWQKYQKWGLPIARDHVVSSRDALEAALENRAAEIVYGSLSGTSQPLGYGSELHYGKDADL
;
A
#
# COMPACT_ATOMS: atom_id res chain seq x y z
N MET A 1 11.24 10.94 14.67
CA MET A 1 11.71 9.80 15.49
C MET A 1 12.16 8.71 14.55
N PRO A 2 13.29 8.03 14.81
CA PRO A 2 13.72 6.90 13.99
C PRO A 2 12.74 5.73 14.15
N ALA A 3 12.61 4.94 13.09
CA ALA A 3 11.65 3.82 13.02
C ALA A 3 11.82 2.79 14.16
N GLU A 4 13.02 2.65 14.71
CA GLU A 4 13.30 1.77 15.85
C GLU A 4 12.63 2.20 17.18
N GLU A 5 12.47 3.48 17.39
CA GLU A 5 11.81 4.02 18.58
C GLU A 5 10.30 3.80 18.56
N ILE A 6 9.70 3.89 17.36
CA ILE A 6 8.27 3.60 17.15
C ILE A 6 7.96 2.11 17.40
N ILE A 7 8.86 1.20 16.96
CA ILE A 7 8.69 -0.24 17.15
C ILE A 7 8.78 -0.61 18.66
N LEU A 8 9.62 0.06 19.44
CA LEU A 8 9.76 -0.19 20.87
C LEU A 8 8.49 0.17 21.65
N ASP A 9 7.86 1.28 21.31
CA ASP A 9 6.61 1.72 21.94
C ASP A 9 5.43 0.81 21.60
N LEU A 10 5.36 0.31 20.38
CA LEU A 10 4.32 -0.64 19.95
C LEU A 10 4.43 -1.99 20.66
N LYS A 11 5.63 -2.43 21.03
CA LYS A 11 5.84 -3.70 21.77
C LYS A 11 5.27 -3.67 23.20
N ASN A 12 5.08 -2.50 23.76
CA ASN A 12 4.51 -2.32 25.11
C ASN A 12 3.00 -2.09 25.09
N LEU A 13 2.39 -2.04 23.91
CA LEU A 13 0.95 -1.87 23.76
C LEU A 13 0.25 -3.18 24.16
N GLN A 14 -0.45 -3.16 25.30
CA GLN A 14 -1.32 -4.27 25.70
C GLN A 14 -2.62 -4.17 24.91
N LEU A 15 -2.75 -4.99 23.87
CA LEU A 15 -3.98 -5.10 23.12
C LEU A 15 -4.95 -6.02 23.88
N PRO A 16 -6.22 -5.63 24.01
CA PRO A 16 -7.26 -6.52 24.53
C PRO A 16 -7.51 -7.68 23.55
N ASP A 17 -8.23 -8.69 24.00
CA ASP A 17 -8.64 -9.80 23.15
C ASP A 17 -9.36 -9.27 21.92
N ILE A 18 -8.87 -9.62 20.73
CA ILE A 18 -9.38 -9.14 19.45
C ILE A 18 -10.86 -9.49 19.26
N GLU A 19 -11.29 -10.65 19.73
CA GLU A 19 -12.69 -11.09 19.62
C GLU A 19 -13.65 -10.31 20.54
N ALA A 20 -13.13 -9.71 21.60
CA ALA A 20 -13.89 -8.90 22.55
C ALA A 20 -13.88 -7.38 22.25
N LEU A 21 -13.07 -6.93 21.27
CA LEU A 21 -12.91 -5.51 20.94
C LEU A 21 -14.24 -4.86 20.50
N GLN A 22 -14.57 -3.76 21.18
CA GLN A 22 -15.67 -2.88 20.82
C GLN A 22 -15.13 -1.57 20.22
N LEU A 23 -15.99 -0.82 19.52
CA LEU A 23 -15.58 0.45 18.91
C LEU A 23 -14.93 1.45 19.88
N PRO A 24 -15.41 1.62 21.12
CA PRO A 24 -14.72 2.47 22.10
C PRO A 24 -13.30 2.02 22.43
N ASP A 25 -13.02 0.71 22.47
CA ASP A 25 -11.70 0.15 22.73
C ASP A 25 -10.75 0.48 21.58
N VAL A 26 -11.21 0.31 20.34
CA VAL A 26 -10.45 0.68 19.14
C VAL A 26 -10.09 2.17 19.15
N ILE A 27 -11.04 3.05 19.47
CA ILE A 27 -10.80 4.48 19.58
C ILE A 27 -9.76 4.77 20.67
N SER A 28 -9.87 4.13 21.83
CA SER A 28 -8.92 4.30 22.93
C SER A 28 -7.50 3.88 22.54
N ILE A 29 -7.36 2.77 21.80
CA ILE A 29 -6.07 2.32 21.25
C ILE A 29 -5.48 3.38 20.31
N TYR A 30 -6.26 3.90 19.37
CA TYR A 30 -5.79 4.97 18.47
C TYR A 30 -5.38 6.23 19.21
N GLU A 31 -6.13 6.64 20.24
CA GLU A 31 -5.76 7.79 21.05
C GLU A 31 -4.46 7.56 21.85
N SER A 32 -4.20 6.34 22.31
CA SER A 32 -2.94 6.00 22.98
C SER A 32 -1.73 6.06 22.04
N LEU A 33 -1.93 5.87 20.75
CA LEU A 33 -0.89 5.98 19.72
C LEU A 33 -0.64 7.43 19.27
N ARG A 34 -1.56 8.36 19.58
CA ARG A 34 -1.46 9.76 19.16
C ARG A 34 -0.11 10.44 19.48
N PRO A 35 0.52 10.22 20.65
CA PRO A 35 1.81 10.85 20.96
C PRO A 35 2.96 10.45 20.02
N ILE A 36 2.89 9.26 19.42
CA ILE A 36 3.91 8.75 18.49
C ILE A 36 3.56 9.00 17.03
N MET A 37 2.33 9.44 16.75
CA MET A 37 1.92 9.79 15.39
C MET A 37 2.43 11.18 15.00
N PRO A 38 2.62 11.44 13.70
CA PRO A 38 3.00 12.76 13.22
C PRO A 38 2.00 13.83 13.68
N THR A 39 2.51 14.93 14.20
CA THR A 39 1.64 16.07 14.59
C THR A 39 0.99 16.66 13.35
N PRO A 40 -0.35 16.69 13.26
CA PRO A 40 -1.03 17.26 12.12
C PRO A 40 -0.73 18.76 12.01
N ARG A 41 -0.43 19.23 10.80
CA ARG A 41 -0.32 20.65 10.54
C ARG A 41 -1.72 21.23 10.34
N THR A 42 -1.98 22.40 10.88
CA THR A 42 -3.19 23.16 10.56
C THR A 42 -3.07 23.61 9.11
N VAL A 43 -3.91 23.07 8.25
CA VAL A 43 -4.00 23.44 6.84
C VAL A 43 -5.44 23.84 6.52
N THR A 44 -5.60 24.81 5.64
CA THR A 44 -6.90 25.11 5.07
C THR A 44 -7.08 24.21 3.85
N PRO A 45 -8.05 23.28 3.85
CA PRO A 45 -8.27 22.42 2.70
C PRO A 45 -8.76 23.23 1.52
N THR A 46 -8.21 22.94 0.34
CA THR A 46 -8.69 23.49 -0.92
C THR A 46 -9.64 22.51 -1.58
N ASN A 47 -10.85 22.95 -1.90
CA ASN A 47 -11.80 22.15 -2.65
C ASN A 47 -11.43 22.19 -4.14
N LEU A 48 -11.08 21.04 -4.69
CA LEU A 48 -10.84 20.86 -6.12
C LEU A 48 -12.03 20.14 -6.74
N PRO A 49 -12.61 20.65 -7.84
CA PRO A 49 -13.68 19.96 -8.56
C PRO A 49 -13.21 18.60 -9.13
N ARG A 50 -11.95 18.52 -9.58
CA ARG A 50 -11.34 17.32 -10.16
C ARG A 50 -9.86 17.24 -9.76
N LEU A 51 -9.36 16.01 -9.59
CA LEU A 51 -7.95 15.81 -9.26
C LEU A 51 -7.00 16.33 -10.35
N VAL A 52 -7.42 16.30 -11.61
CA VAL A 52 -6.62 16.82 -12.74
C VAL A 52 -6.29 18.31 -12.58
N ASP A 53 -7.11 19.05 -11.85
CA ASP A 53 -6.94 20.50 -11.65
C ASP A 53 -5.75 20.82 -10.71
N VAL A 54 -5.20 19.84 -9.98
CA VAL A 54 -4.01 20.00 -9.15
C VAL A 54 -2.69 19.96 -9.95
N LEU A 55 -2.71 19.39 -11.15
CA LEU A 55 -1.49 19.17 -11.95
C LEU A 55 -0.59 20.40 -12.17
N PRO A 56 -1.11 21.63 -12.30
CA PRO A 56 -0.26 22.82 -12.43
C PRO A 56 0.50 23.20 -11.15
N GLU A 57 0.11 22.65 -10.00
CA GLU A 57 0.61 23.04 -8.68
C GLU A 57 1.57 22.01 -8.07
N VAL A 58 1.81 20.88 -8.79
CA VAL A 58 2.61 19.77 -8.28
C VAL A 58 3.66 19.31 -9.28
N ASP A 59 4.79 18.88 -8.78
CA ASP A 59 5.88 18.33 -9.59
C ASP A 59 5.75 16.82 -9.82
N ALA A 60 4.96 16.12 -9.00
CA ALA A 60 4.68 14.70 -9.12
C ALA A 60 3.37 14.35 -8.38
N LEU A 61 2.76 13.23 -8.76
CA LEU A 61 1.65 12.62 -8.01
C LEU A 61 2.05 11.23 -7.48
N ILE A 62 1.75 10.99 -6.21
CA ILE A 62 1.80 9.65 -5.63
C ILE A 62 0.36 9.20 -5.40
N LEU A 63 -0.05 8.12 -6.07
CA LEU A 63 -1.40 7.60 -6.03
C LEU A 63 -1.41 6.19 -5.42
N ASP A 64 -2.42 5.88 -4.61
CA ASP A 64 -2.70 4.50 -4.24
C ASP A 64 -3.30 3.74 -5.44
N GLY A 65 -3.18 2.41 -5.42
CA GLY A 65 -3.72 1.55 -6.47
C GLY A 65 -5.22 1.32 -6.32
N TYR A 66 -5.59 0.51 -5.31
CA TYR A 66 -6.99 0.12 -5.13
C TYR A 66 -7.83 1.22 -4.46
N GLY A 67 -8.93 1.56 -5.07
CA GLY A 67 -9.80 2.65 -4.63
C GLY A 67 -9.47 4.02 -5.23
N VAL A 68 -8.28 4.19 -5.82
CA VAL A 68 -7.83 5.44 -6.45
C VAL A 68 -7.62 5.27 -7.95
N ILE A 69 -6.81 4.30 -8.37
CA ILE A 69 -6.61 4.00 -9.80
C ILE A 69 -7.66 3.01 -10.29
N ASN A 70 -7.97 1.99 -9.49
CA ASN A 70 -8.94 0.97 -9.87
C ASN A 70 -9.85 0.56 -8.73
N VAL A 71 -11.05 0.09 -9.08
CA VAL A 71 -11.98 -0.62 -8.19
C VAL A 71 -12.40 -1.91 -8.89
N GLY A 72 -12.24 -3.05 -8.20
CA GLY A 72 -12.45 -4.34 -8.84
C GLY A 72 -11.51 -4.53 -10.04
N ASP A 73 -12.10 -4.90 -11.18
CA ASP A 73 -11.38 -5.25 -12.40
C ASP A 73 -11.30 -4.11 -13.43
N GLY A 74 -11.65 -2.89 -13.04
CA GLY A 74 -11.66 -1.75 -13.94
C GLY A 74 -11.03 -0.47 -13.35
N PRO A 75 -10.60 0.46 -14.22
CA PRO A 75 -10.08 1.75 -13.80
C PRO A 75 -11.20 2.63 -13.25
N VAL A 76 -10.87 3.50 -12.29
CA VAL A 76 -11.78 4.52 -11.79
C VAL A 76 -12.04 5.56 -12.88
N THR A 77 -13.29 6.00 -13.00
CA THR A 77 -13.68 7.03 -13.97
C THR A 77 -12.83 8.29 -13.81
N GLY A 78 -12.24 8.76 -14.90
CA GLY A 78 -11.39 9.95 -14.95
C GLY A 78 -9.90 9.71 -14.71
N ILE A 79 -9.48 8.49 -14.32
CA ILE A 79 -8.06 8.19 -14.12
C ILE A 79 -7.28 8.23 -15.43
N GLU A 80 -7.90 7.84 -16.54
CA GLU A 80 -7.30 7.91 -17.88
C GLU A 80 -6.99 9.37 -18.24
N GLU A 81 -7.97 10.28 -18.07
CA GLU A 81 -7.79 11.71 -18.29
C GLU A 81 -6.67 12.27 -17.42
N LEU A 82 -6.63 11.90 -16.12
CA LEU A 82 -5.59 12.35 -15.20
C LEU A 82 -4.20 11.90 -15.70
N CYS A 83 -4.04 10.62 -16.04
CA CYS A 83 -2.77 10.07 -16.51
C CYS A 83 -2.32 10.72 -17.83
N GLU A 84 -3.22 10.92 -18.79
CA GLU A 84 -2.90 11.62 -20.05
C GLU A 84 -2.48 13.07 -19.83
N GLN A 85 -3.21 13.81 -18.99
CA GLN A 85 -2.90 15.22 -18.72
C GLN A 85 -1.59 15.34 -17.94
N ALA A 86 -1.30 14.45 -17.00
CA ALA A 86 -0.05 14.39 -16.28
C ALA A 86 1.12 14.13 -17.24
N ALA A 87 0.98 13.15 -18.14
CA ALA A 87 1.99 12.84 -19.16
C ALA A 87 2.27 14.03 -20.08
N ARG A 88 1.23 14.73 -20.56
CA ARG A 88 1.38 15.94 -21.39
C ARG A 88 2.09 17.08 -20.69
N ARG A 89 1.98 17.16 -19.37
CA ARG A 89 2.61 18.19 -18.53
C ARG A 89 3.95 17.75 -17.95
N HIS A 90 4.41 16.54 -18.25
CA HIS A 90 5.60 15.94 -17.68
C HIS A 90 5.56 15.83 -16.14
N VAL A 91 4.37 15.69 -15.57
CA VAL A 91 4.17 15.40 -14.13
C VAL A 91 4.17 13.88 -13.97
N PRO A 92 5.19 13.29 -13.35
CA PRO A 92 5.24 11.84 -13.15
C PRO A 92 4.15 11.38 -12.18
N ILE A 93 3.53 10.24 -12.49
CA ILE A 93 2.64 9.54 -11.59
C ILE A 93 3.40 8.33 -11.03
N ILE A 94 3.51 8.25 -9.72
CA ILE A 94 4.06 7.12 -8.99
C ILE A 94 2.90 6.41 -8.31
N VAL A 95 2.80 5.11 -8.50
CA VAL A 95 1.80 4.28 -7.82
C VAL A 95 2.45 3.62 -6.61
N LEU A 96 1.94 3.93 -5.43
CA LEU A 96 2.34 3.28 -4.19
C LEU A 96 1.18 2.41 -3.69
N THR A 97 1.29 1.11 -3.87
CA THR A 97 0.20 0.20 -3.51
C THR A 97 0.58 -0.77 -2.39
N ASN A 98 -0.34 -0.96 -1.46
CA ASN A 98 -0.21 -1.95 -0.41
C ASN A 98 -0.77 -3.33 -0.80
N GLY A 99 -0.97 -3.58 -2.08
CA GLY A 99 -1.35 -4.89 -2.61
C GLY A 99 -0.24 -5.91 -2.44
N ALA A 100 -0.27 -6.68 -1.34
CA ALA A 100 0.81 -7.59 -0.96
C ALA A 100 0.73 -8.98 -1.63
N SER A 101 -0.38 -9.31 -2.28
CA SER A 101 -0.58 -10.63 -2.91
C SER A 101 0.29 -10.83 -4.14
N PHE A 102 0.63 -9.76 -4.84
CA PHE A 102 1.42 -9.78 -6.07
C PHE A 102 2.44 -8.64 -6.09
N GLY A 103 3.55 -8.85 -6.80
CA GLY A 103 4.55 -7.81 -7.03
C GLY A 103 4.04 -6.69 -7.96
N ALA A 104 4.78 -5.59 -8.02
CA ALA A 104 4.44 -4.41 -8.82
C ALA A 104 4.35 -4.71 -10.32
N GLU A 105 5.02 -5.76 -10.81
CA GLU A 105 4.92 -6.20 -12.21
C GLU A 105 3.47 -6.53 -12.61
N MET A 106 2.75 -7.30 -11.79
CA MET A 106 1.36 -7.65 -12.09
C MET A 106 0.42 -6.43 -12.01
N ALA A 107 0.67 -5.52 -11.07
CA ALA A 107 -0.09 -4.27 -10.99
C ALA A 107 0.15 -3.42 -12.23
N TRP A 108 1.40 -3.26 -12.66
CA TRP A 108 1.76 -2.54 -13.87
C TRP A 108 1.12 -3.14 -15.14
N GLN A 109 1.18 -4.46 -15.31
CA GLN A 109 0.53 -5.14 -16.46
C GLN A 109 -0.97 -4.87 -16.52
N LYS A 110 -1.63 -4.77 -15.36
CA LYS A 110 -3.05 -4.39 -15.28
C LYS A 110 -3.26 -2.95 -15.77
N TYR A 111 -2.42 -2.01 -15.37
CA TYR A 111 -2.48 -0.62 -15.83
C TYR A 111 -2.24 -0.50 -17.34
N GLN A 112 -1.29 -1.28 -17.87
CA GLN A 112 -1.06 -1.33 -19.33
C GLN A 112 -2.27 -1.85 -20.11
N LYS A 113 -2.97 -2.87 -19.61
CA LYS A 113 -4.22 -3.36 -20.23
C LYS A 113 -5.32 -2.30 -20.30
N TRP A 114 -5.32 -1.37 -19.37
CA TRP A 114 -6.25 -0.23 -19.35
C TRP A 114 -5.74 0.99 -20.14
N GLY A 115 -4.58 0.88 -20.79
CA GLY A 115 -3.99 1.97 -21.56
C GLY A 115 -3.44 3.12 -20.72
N LEU A 116 -3.22 2.93 -19.41
CA LEU A 116 -2.67 3.98 -18.57
C LEU A 116 -1.17 4.15 -18.83
N PRO A 117 -0.68 5.36 -19.14
CA PRO A 117 0.73 5.63 -19.44
C PRO A 117 1.57 5.72 -18.16
N ILE A 118 1.57 4.65 -17.37
CA ILE A 118 2.35 4.53 -16.13
C ILE A 118 3.56 3.64 -16.43
N ALA A 119 4.77 4.16 -16.19
CA ALA A 119 6.00 3.40 -16.38
C ALA A 119 6.15 2.30 -15.31
N ARG A 120 6.84 1.19 -15.65
CA ARG A 120 7.00 0.06 -14.72
C ARG A 120 7.72 0.46 -13.43
N ASP A 121 8.76 1.24 -13.55
CA ASP A 121 9.59 1.74 -12.44
C ASP A 121 8.87 2.77 -11.56
N HIS A 122 7.71 3.26 -12.01
CA HIS A 122 6.84 4.11 -11.22
C HIS A 122 5.81 3.33 -10.39
N VAL A 123 5.79 2.01 -10.44
CA VAL A 123 4.89 1.20 -9.62
C VAL A 123 5.69 0.54 -8.49
N VAL A 124 5.35 0.89 -7.26
CA VAL A 124 5.96 0.38 -6.03
C VAL A 124 4.90 -0.36 -5.24
N SER A 125 5.17 -1.63 -4.90
CA SER A 125 4.29 -2.42 -4.06
C SER A 125 4.94 -2.74 -2.70
N SER A 126 4.11 -2.92 -1.68
CA SER A 126 4.59 -3.40 -0.38
C SER A 126 5.21 -4.79 -0.49
N ARG A 127 4.79 -5.59 -1.46
CA ARG A 127 5.36 -6.91 -1.74
C ARG A 127 6.81 -6.80 -2.20
N ASP A 128 7.10 -5.95 -3.20
CA ASP A 128 8.47 -5.75 -3.68
C ASP A 128 9.37 -5.19 -2.58
N ALA A 129 8.85 -4.29 -1.74
CA ALA A 129 9.57 -3.75 -0.59
C ALA A 129 9.89 -4.84 0.45
N LEU A 130 8.95 -5.75 0.71
CA LEU A 130 9.15 -6.90 1.59
C LEU A 130 10.23 -7.83 1.01
N GLU A 131 10.13 -8.19 -0.26
CA GLU A 131 11.10 -9.06 -0.92
C GLU A 131 12.51 -8.47 -0.85
N ALA A 132 12.67 -7.19 -1.16
CA ALA A 132 13.95 -6.50 -1.06
C ALA A 132 14.51 -6.48 0.38
N ALA A 133 13.66 -6.28 1.38
CA ALA A 133 14.08 -6.29 2.78
C ALA A 133 14.51 -7.67 3.28
N LEU A 134 13.98 -8.73 2.69
CA LEU A 134 14.23 -10.10 3.07
C LEU A 134 15.33 -10.80 2.24
N GLU A 135 15.77 -10.21 1.15
CA GLU A 135 16.72 -10.79 0.19
C GLU A 135 17.97 -11.36 0.87
N ASN A 136 18.56 -10.62 1.81
CA ASN A 136 19.76 -11.03 2.53
C ASN A 136 19.51 -12.13 3.57
N ARG A 137 18.26 -12.50 3.83
CA ARG A 137 17.84 -13.52 4.81
C ARG A 137 17.14 -14.71 4.16
N ALA A 138 17.18 -14.80 2.85
CA ALA A 138 16.41 -15.76 2.05
C ALA A 138 16.51 -17.22 2.53
N ALA A 139 17.69 -17.66 2.96
CA ALA A 139 17.93 -19.03 3.41
C ALA A 139 17.30 -19.35 4.79
N GLU A 140 16.94 -18.34 5.58
CA GLU A 140 16.41 -18.48 6.94
C GLU A 140 14.88 -18.31 7.00
N ILE A 141 14.27 -17.93 5.86
CA ILE A 141 12.87 -17.52 5.85
C ILE A 141 11.97 -18.73 5.68
N VAL A 142 11.03 -18.85 6.62
CA VAL A 142 9.84 -19.69 6.49
C VAL A 142 8.63 -18.76 6.56
N TYR A 143 7.75 -18.83 5.58
CA TYR A 143 6.60 -17.95 5.50
C TYR A 143 5.31 -18.69 5.14
N GLY A 144 4.18 -18.13 5.53
CA GLY A 144 2.85 -18.60 5.14
C GLY A 144 2.07 -17.50 4.44
N SER A 145 1.34 -17.83 3.39
CA SER A 145 0.40 -16.92 2.76
C SER A 145 -1.01 -17.14 3.31
N LEU A 146 -1.60 -16.07 3.83
CA LEU A 146 -3.00 -16.08 4.33
C LEU A 146 -4.01 -15.67 3.25
N SER A 147 -3.54 -15.24 2.07
CA SER A 147 -4.43 -14.89 0.96
C SER A 147 -4.54 -16.05 -0.02
N GLY A 148 -5.76 -16.39 -0.46
CA GLY A 148 -6.04 -17.58 -1.26
C GLY A 148 -5.35 -17.65 -2.62
N THR A 149 -4.85 -16.53 -3.17
CA THR A 149 -4.16 -16.44 -4.45
C THR A 149 -3.06 -15.40 -4.38
N SER A 150 -1.98 -15.70 -3.67
CA SER A 150 -0.78 -14.86 -3.67
C SER A 150 0.31 -15.45 -4.55
N GLN A 151 1.16 -14.59 -5.09
CA GLN A 151 2.39 -15.02 -5.73
C GLN A 151 3.37 -15.48 -4.63
N PRO A 152 3.95 -16.70 -4.73
CA PRO A 152 4.99 -17.14 -3.80
C PRO A 152 6.16 -16.18 -3.77
N LEU A 153 6.86 -16.09 -2.63
CA LEU A 153 8.17 -15.45 -2.58
C LEU A 153 9.16 -16.26 -3.44
N GLY A 154 10.05 -15.59 -4.14
CA GLY A 154 11.07 -16.24 -4.97
C GLY A 154 12.16 -16.98 -4.17
N TYR A 155 12.06 -17.03 -2.83
CA TYR A 155 13.04 -17.60 -1.91
C TYR A 155 12.39 -17.99 -0.58
N GLY A 156 13.12 -18.75 0.23
CA GLY A 156 12.63 -19.30 1.50
C GLY A 156 11.76 -20.53 1.30
N SER A 157 11.10 -20.96 2.37
CA SER A 157 10.19 -22.10 2.39
C SER A 157 8.77 -21.62 2.66
N GLU A 158 7.85 -21.91 1.75
CA GLU A 158 6.44 -21.58 1.93
C GLU A 158 5.72 -22.69 2.72
N LEU A 159 5.01 -22.28 3.77
CA LEU A 159 4.04 -23.12 4.47
C LEU A 159 2.68 -22.94 3.81
N HIS A 160 2.15 -24.01 3.25
CA HIS A 160 0.81 -24.01 2.69
C HIS A 160 -0.22 -24.28 3.78
N TYR A 161 -1.03 -23.28 4.10
CA TYR A 161 -2.21 -23.46 4.96
C TYR A 161 -3.38 -23.88 4.07
N GLY A 162 -3.57 -25.19 3.92
CA GLY A 162 -4.74 -25.77 3.26
C GLY A 162 -5.81 -26.19 4.27
N LYS A 163 -6.98 -26.59 3.77
CA LYS A 163 -8.05 -27.18 4.61
C LYS A 163 -7.65 -28.47 5.34
N ASP A 164 -6.54 -29.06 4.91
CA ASP A 164 -5.97 -30.31 5.41
C ASP A 164 -4.66 -30.10 6.17
N ALA A 165 -4.29 -28.85 6.47
CA ALA A 165 -3.14 -28.57 7.33
C ALA A 165 -3.58 -28.81 8.79
N ASP A 166 -3.18 -29.92 9.37
CA ASP A 166 -3.24 -30.14 10.81
C ASP A 166 -2.36 -29.10 11.50
N LEU A 167 -3.01 -28.19 12.23
CA LEU A 167 -2.36 -27.23 13.12
C LEU A 167 -1.98 -27.91 14.42
#